data_23663a6080b67bc21511c5b963fcf6bb
#
_entry.id   23663a6080b67bc21511c5b963fcf6bb
#
_cell.length_a   1.000
_cell.length_b   1.000
_cell.length_c   1.000
_cell.angle_alpha   90.00
_cell.angle_beta   90.00
_cell.angle_gamma   90.00
#
_symmetry.space_group_name_H-M   'P 1'
#
loop_
_entity.id
_entity.type
_entity.pdbx_description
1 polymer ?
#
loop_
_entity_poly.entity_id
_entity_poly.type
_entity_poly.pdbx_seq_one_letter_code
_entity_poly.pdbx_strand_id
1 'polypeptide(L)'
;MKCAICDIPPKGLKMSVGFCGNSTCMQEVMKRVAEQFTGMFRRKAFLHWYTGEGMDEMEFTEAESNMNDLVSEYQQYQDATAEEEGEYEDEDDGYMGV
;
A
#
# COMPACT_ATOMS: atom_id res chain seq x y z
N MET A 1 14.16 -6.47 -11.58
CA MET A 1 14.35 -5.00 -11.46
C MET A 1 14.89 -4.46 -12.77
N LYS A 2 14.37 -3.34 -13.25
CA LYS A 2 14.84 -2.69 -14.47
C LYS A 2 15.54 -1.38 -14.10
N CYS A 3 16.73 -1.17 -14.66
CA CYS A 3 17.53 0.02 -14.39
C CYS A 3 17.87 0.71 -15.71
N ALA A 4 17.88 2.04 -15.68
CA ALA A 4 18.38 2.88 -16.78
C ALA A 4 19.36 3.88 -16.20
N ILE A 5 20.53 3.96 -16.79
CA ILE A 5 21.62 4.86 -16.38
C ILE A 5 22.02 5.72 -17.57
N CYS A 6 22.13 7.02 -17.36
CA CYS A 6 22.50 7.98 -18.37
C CYS A 6 23.47 9.02 -17.79
N ASP A 7 24.39 9.51 -18.59
CA ASP A 7 25.36 10.54 -18.19
C ASP A 7 24.79 11.96 -18.30
N ILE A 8 23.64 12.11 -18.92
CA ILE A 8 23.00 13.41 -19.15
C ILE A 8 21.91 13.63 -18.09
N PRO A 9 22.10 14.54 -17.13
CA PRO A 9 21.10 14.84 -16.14
C PRO A 9 19.93 15.65 -16.70
N PRO A 10 18.76 15.66 -16.02
CA PRO A 10 17.67 16.54 -16.37
C PRO A 10 18.05 18.01 -16.22
N LYS A 11 17.37 18.87 -16.96
CA LYS A 11 17.62 20.31 -16.93
C LYS A 11 17.44 20.88 -15.52
N GLY A 12 18.45 21.61 -15.06
CA GLY A 12 18.43 22.25 -13.74
C GLY A 12 19.03 21.42 -12.61
N LEU A 13 19.46 20.17 -12.86
CA LEU A 13 20.06 19.29 -11.86
C LEU A 13 21.42 18.81 -12.29
N LYS A 14 22.32 18.65 -11.35
CA LYS A 14 23.64 18.04 -11.62
C LYS A 14 23.56 16.52 -11.62
N MET A 15 22.76 15.97 -10.74
CA MET A 15 22.51 14.54 -10.61
C MET A 15 21.05 14.32 -10.22
N SER A 16 20.47 13.24 -10.68
CA SER A 16 19.14 12.83 -10.25
C SER A 16 19.05 11.32 -10.17
N VAL A 17 18.25 10.84 -9.22
CA VAL A 17 17.91 9.44 -9.07
C VAL A 17 16.41 9.32 -8.87
N GLY A 18 15.78 8.45 -9.63
CA GLY A 18 14.37 8.09 -9.49
C GLY A 18 14.25 6.61 -9.18
N PHE A 19 13.42 6.26 -8.22
CA PHE A 19 13.06 4.89 -7.90
C PHE A 19 11.56 4.72 -7.90
N CYS A 20 11.05 3.74 -8.66
CA CYS A 20 9.64 3.37 -8.66
C CYS A 20 9.53 1.91 -8.24
N GLY A 21 8.86 1.67 -7.15
CA GLY A 21 8.67 0.33 -6.62
C GLY A 21 7.24 0.10 -6.17
N ASN A 22 6.74 -1.10 -6.41
CA ASN A 22 5.48 -1.55 -5.86
C ASN A 22 5.74 -2.72 -4.92
N SER A 23 5.19 -2.65 -3.72
CA SER A 23 5.37 -3.69 -2.70
C SER A 23 4.10 -3.79 -1.86
N THR A 24 3.75 -5.01 -1.48
CA THR A 24 2.63 -5.27 -0.59
C THR A 24 2.81 -4.69 0.81
N CYS A 25 4.05 -4.36 1.19
CA CYS A 25 4.31 -3.70 2.48
C CYS A 25 3.71 -2.29 2.58
N MET A 26 3.31 -1.68 1.45
CA MET A 26 2.59 -0.40 1.45
C MET A 26 1.28 -0.47 2.22
N GLN A 27 0.68 -1.65 2.38
CA GLN A 27 -0.52 -1.81 3.19
C GLN A 27 -0.33 -1.37 4.64
N GLU A 28 0.87 -1.48 5.19
CA GLU A 28 1.14 -1.07 6.58
C GLU A 28 0.99 0.43 6.78
N VAL A 29 1.41 1.22 5.79
CA VAL A 29 1.20 2.67 5.80
C VAL A 29 -0.30 2.99 5.78
N MET A 30 -1.05 2.31 4.90
CA MET A 30 -2.50 2.48 4.79
C MET A 30 -3.22 2.04 6.05
N LYS A 31 -2.81 0.92 6.66
CA LYS A 31 -3.35 0.44 7.95
C LYS A 31 -3.13 1.45 9.06
N ARG A 32 -1.95 2.04 9.16
CA ARG A 32 -1.63 3.04 10.18
C ARG A 32 -2.52 4.27 10.05
N VAL A 33 -2.67 4.78 8.83
CA VAL A 33 -3.55 5.93 8.56
C VAL A 33 -5.00 5.59 8.88
N ALA A 34 -5.48 4.42 8.45
CA ALA A 34 -6.83 3.96 8.70
C ALA A 34 -7.12 3.80 10.20
N GLU A 35 -6.18 3.29 10.97
CA GLU A 35 -6.31 3.14 12.43
C GLU A 35 -6.43 4.50 13.14
N GLN A 36 -5.57 5.46 12.76
CA GLN A 36 -5.63 6.82 13.30
C GLN A 36 -6.93 7.51 12.90
N PHE A 37 -7.36 7.36 11.66
CA PHE A 37 -8.62 7.88 11.17
C PHE A 37 -9.81 7.32 11.95
N THR A 38 -9.88 6.01 12.10
CA THR A 38 -10.96 5.35 12.85
C THR A 38 -11.01 5.80 14.30
N GLY A 39 -9.85 5.95 14.94
CA GLY A 39 -9.75 6.47 16.30
C GLY A 39 -10.35 7.86 16.47
N MET A 40 -10.15 8.73 15.50
CA MET A 40 -10.73 10.08 15.50
C MET A 40 -12.19 10.10 15.05
N PHE A 41 -12.50 9.39 13.98
CA PHE A 41 -13.84 9.40 13.38
C PHE A 41 -14.90 8.74 14.28
N ARG A 42 -14.54 7.69 15.00
CA ARG A 42 -15.43 7.05 15.98
C ARG A 42 -15.96 8.03 17.02
N ARG A 43 -15.11 8.99 17.40
CA ARG A 43 -15.45 10.06 18.35
C ARG A 43 -15.99 11.33 17.67
N LYS A 44 -16.08 11.33 16.35
CA LYS A 44 -16.45 12.48 15.52
C LYS A 44 -15.56 13.70 15.77
N ALA A 45 -14.29 13.45 16.08
CA ALA A 45 -13.32 14.49 16.37
C ALA A 45 -13.11 15.39 15.15
N PHE A 46 -13.21 16.70 15.34
CA PHE A 46 -13.05 17.72 14.30
C PHE A 46 -14.00 17.61 13.11
N LEU A 47 -14.97 16.72 13.15
CA LEU A 47 -15.89 16.48 12.03
C LEU A 47 -16.72 17.73 11.70
N HIS A 48 -17.08 18.51 12.70
CA HIS A 48 -17.89 19.73 12.53
C HIS A 48 -17.23 20.78 11.61
N TRP A 49 -15.90 20.82 11.55
CA TRP A 49 -15.17 21.70 10.64
C TRP A 49 -15.42 21.36 9.18
N TYR A 50 -15.56 20.07 8.87
CA TYR A 50 -15.81 19.57 7.52
C TYR A 50 -17.28 19.65 7.15
N THR A 51 -18.17 19.23 8.04
CA THR A 51 -19.61 19.30 7.79
C THR A 51 -20.13 20.74 7.70
N GLY A 52 -19.52 21.66 8.45
CA GLY A 52 -19.80 23.09 8.36
C GLY A 52 -19.45 23.69 7.00
N GLU A 53 -18.51 23.12 6.27
CA GLU A 53 -18.11 23.51 4.91
C GLU A 53 -18.86 22.75 3.81
N GLY A 54 -19.87 21.96 4.14
CA GLY A 54 -20.74 21.28 3.20
C GLY A 54 -20.41 19.82 2.94
N MET A 55 -19.46 19.23 3.63
CA MET A 55 -19.21 17.79 3.52
C MET A 55 -20.25 16.99 4.31
N ASP A 56 -20.62 15.83 3.74
CA ASP A 56 -21.47 14.85 4.39
C ASP A 56 -20.63 13.85 5.18
N GLU A 57 -21.13 13.40 6.32
CA GLU A 57 -20.52 12.35 7.14
C GLU A 57 -20.33 11.03 6.34
N MET A 58 -21.21 10.76 5.39
CA MET A 58 -21.11 9.60 4.51
C MET A 58 -19.84 9.59 3.66
N GLU A 59 -19.30 10.73 3.28
CA GLU A 59 -18.03 10.82 2.55
C GLU A 59 -16.85 10.27 3.35
N PHE A 60 -16.86 10.47 4.66
CA PHE A 60 -15.86 9.88 5.57
C PHE A 60 -16.00 8.37 5.67
N THR A 61 -17.22 7.87 5.78
CA THR A 61 -17.51 6.43 5.81
C THR A 61 -17.09 5.75 4.51
N GLU A 62 -17.36 6.38 3.39
CA GLU A 62 -16.96 5.88 2.07
C GLU A 62 -15.45 5.85 1.89
N ALA A 63 -14.76 6.91 2.33
CA ALA A 63 -13.30 6.97 2.30
C ALA A 63 -12.65 5.88 3.17
N GLU A 64 -13.19 5.62 4.35
CA GLU A 64 -12.75 4.54 5.23
C GLU A 64 -12.93 3.17 4.56
N SER A 65 -14.08 2.94 3.95
CA SER A 65 -14.36 1.70 3.22
C SER A 65 -13.38 1.50 2.06
N ASN A 66 -13.13 2.53 1.27
CA ASN A 66 -12.20 2.47 0.15
C ASN A 66 -10.76 2.17 0.62
N MET A 67 -10.34 2.74 1.73
CA MET A 67 -9.02 2.46 2.31
C MET A 67 -8.91 1.00 2.76
N ASN A 68 -9.93 0.49 3.43
CA ASN A 68 -9.97 -0.90 3.87
C ASN A 68 -9.98 -1.89 2.70
N ASP A 69 -10.67 -1.56 1.63
CA ASP A 69 -10.67 -2.36 0.39
C ASP A 69 -9.29 -2.43 -0.23
N LEU A 70 -8.58 -1.31 -0.28
CA LEU A 70 -7.21 -1.24 -0.79
C LEU A 70 -6.25 -2.12 0.03
N VAL A 71 -6.36 -2.05 1.36
CA VAL A 71 -5.57 -2.90 2.27
C VAL A 71 -5.85 -4.38 2.02
N SER A 72 -7.12 -4.74 1.82
CA SER A 72 -7.53 -6.12 1.53
C SER A 72 -6.97 -6.62 0.21
N GLU A 73 -6.92 -5.78 -0.82
CA GLU A 73 -6.30 -6.13 -2.10
C GLU A 73 -4.81 -6.39 -1.97
N TYR A 74 -4.08 -5.56 -1.24
CA TYR A 74 -2.66 -5.80 -0.96
C TYR A 74 -2.44 -7.11 -0.21
N GLN A 75 -3.28 -7.41 0.77
CA GLN A 75 -3.19 -8.65 1.53
C GLN A 75 -3.42 -9.87 0.65
N GLN A 76 -4.36 -9.79 -0.28
CA GLN A 76 -4.64 -10.86 -1.24
C GLN A 76 -3.42 -11.18 -2.11
N TYR A 77 -2.74 -10.17 -2.64
CA TYR A 77 -1.52 -10.36 -3.43
C TYR A 77 -0.35 -10.89 -2.60
N GLN A 78 -0.23 -10.46 -1.36
CA GLN A 78 0.80 -10.97 -0.46
C GLN A 78 0.60 -12.47 -0.17
N ASP A 79 -0.62 -12.89 0.09
CA ASP A 79 -0.94 -14.30 0.35
C ASP A 79 -0.70 -15.15 -0.89
N ALA A 80 -1.08 -14.69 -2.08
CA ALA A 80 -0.83 -15.37 -3.34
C ALA A 80 0.67 -15.60 -3.60
N THR A 81 1.51 -14.60 -3.33
CA THR A 81 2.97 -14.72 -3.49
C THR A 81 3.54 -15.73 -2.50
N ALA A 82 3.07 -15.76 -1.27
CA ALA A 82 3.51 -16.74 -0.26
C ALA A 82 3.13 -18.18 -0.65
N GLU A 83 1.97 -18.39 -1.26
CA GLU A 83 1.55 -19.69 -1.79
C GLU A 83 2.45 -20.15 -2.94
N GLU A 84 2.79 -19.27 -3.88
CA GLU A 84 3.71 -19.57 -4.98
C GLU A 84 5.12 -19.93 -4.48
N GLU A 85 5.66 -19.19 -3.53
CA GLU A 85 6.95 -19.50 -2.92
C GLU A 85 6.93 -20.87 -2.22
N GLY A 86 5.84 -21.23 -1.56
CA GLY A 86 5.65 -22.54 -0.94
C GLY A 86 5.65 -23.69 -1.95
N GLU A 87 5.03 -23.50 -3.10
CA GLU A 87 5.03 -24.52 -4.18
C GLU A 87 6.43 -24.77 -4.74
N TYR A 88 7.26 -23.73 -4.89
CA TYR A 88 8.64 -23.89 -5.38
C TYR A 88 9.55 -24.58 -4.36
N GLU A 89 9.36 -24.36 -3.07
CA GLU A 89 10.14 -25.04 -2.03
C GLU A 89 9.78 -26.54 -1.96
N ASP A 90 8.52 -26.89 -2.11
CA ASP A 90 8.08 -28.30 -2.13
C ASP A 90 8.59 -29.07 -3.36
N GLU A 91 8.77 -28.42 -4.51
CA GLU A 91 9.34 -29.03 -5.71
C GLU A 91 10.84 -29.27 -5.59
N ASP A 92 11.59 -28.40 -4.89
CA ASP A 92 13.03 -28.52 -4.73
C ASP A 92 13.41 -29.62 -3.72
N ASP A 93 12.61 -29.82 -2.68
CA ASP A 93 12.80 -30.91 -1.71
C ASP A 93 12.54 -32.30 -2.30
N GLY A 94 11.79 -32.39 -3.40
CA GLY A 94 11.54 -33.62 -4.14
C GLY A 94 12.75 -34.16 -4.96
N TYR A 95 13.76 -33.32 -5.22
CA TYR A 95 14.90 -33.67 -6.06
C TYR A 95 16.13 -34.18 -5.27
N MET A 96 16.13 -34.06 -3.94
CA MET A 96 17.23 -34.53 -3.09
C MET A 96 17.08 -35.96 -2.55
N GLY A 97 16.18 -36.76 -3.10
CA GLY A 97 15.88 -38.13 -2.69
C GLY A 97 16.46 -39.21 -3.58
N VAL A 98 17.72 -39.09 -4.01
CA VAL A 98 18.42 -40.22 -4.65
C VAL A 98 19.76 -40.46 -3.97
#